data_1d258a43df0875c1585f1f3b76b600da
#
_entry.id   1d258a43df0875c1585f1f3b76b600da
#
_cell.length_a   1.000
_cell.length_b   1.000
_cell.length_c   1.000
_cell.angle_alpha   90.00
_cell.angle_beta   90.00
_cell.angle_gamma   90.00
#
_symmetry.space_group_name_H-M   'P 1'
#
loop_
_entity.id
_entity.type
_entity.pdbx_description
1 polymer ?
#
loop_
_entity_poly.entity_id
_entity_poly.type
_entity_poly.pdbx_seq_one_letter_code
_entity_poly.pdbx_strand_id
1 'polypeptide(L)'
;FNKFDLRPQSIADLDILAETLKDNLNVVIELKSHTDYIGSDAQNNKLSQLRADACVAYLISQGIDSGQLVARGMGENEPFVIENKDGRLKEGDVLTEKYIKKIKFKKNKEKANQYNRRTSFKVLREDYVPAASMKVAADKKK
;
A
#
# COMPACT_ATOMS: atom_id res chain seq x y z
N PHE A 1 -9.48 7.95 -10.75
CA PHE A 1 -8.66 6.76 -10.43
C PHE A 1 -7.30 6.75 -11.14
N ASN A 2 -7.11 7.61 -12.11
CA ASN A 2 -5.82 7.75 -12.80
C ASN A 2 -4.80 8.62 -12.04
N LYS A 3 -5.15 9.10 -10.86
CA LYS A 3 -4.26 9.90 -10.04
C LYS A 3 -3.40 9.02 -9.15
N PHE A 4 -2.13 9.37 -9.05
CA PHE A 4 -1.23 8.75 -8.08
C PHE A 4 -1.09 9.59 -6.79
N ASP A 5 -1.79 10.71 -6.71
CA ASP A 5 -1.79 11.58 -5.54
C ASP A 5 -2.35 10.88 -4.31
N LEU A 6 -1.85 11.26 -3.14
CA LEU A 6 -2.37 10.73 -1.88
C LEU A 6 -3.75 11.32 -1.61
N ARG A 7 -4.73 10.44 -1.31
CA ARG A 7 -6.05 10.87 -0.87
C ARG A 7 -6.00 11.24 0.62
N PRO A 8 -6.90 12.11 1.13
CA PRO A 8 -6.90 12.46 2.55
C PRO A 8 -6.90 11.27 3.50
N GLN A 9 -7.69 10.24 3.22
CA GLN A 9 -7.71 9.02 4.03
C GLN A 9 -6.37 8.29 4.02
N SER A 10 -5.72 8.22 2.85
CA SER A 10 -4.40 7.61 2.73
C SER A 10 -3.36 8.40 3.52
N ILE A 11 -3.46 9.73 3.55
CA ILE A 11 -2.56 10.58 4.35
C ILE A 11 -2.73 10.28 5.83
N ALA A 12 -3.97 10.17 6.33
CA ALA A 12 -4.24 9.85 7.73
C ALA A 12 -3.66 8.48 8.11
N ASP A 13 -3.86 7.48 7.27
CA ASP A 13 -3.32 6.14 7.48
C ASP A 13 -1.78 6.14 7.44
N LEU A 14 -1.19 6.89 6.52
CA LEU A 14 0.26 7.03 6.43
C LEU A 14 0.84 7.74 7.64
N ASP A 15 0.13 8.71 8.21
CA ASP A 15 0.59 9.39 9.44
C ASP A 15 0.63 8.42 10.62
N ILE A 16 -0.36 7.54 10.74
CA ILE A 16 -0.37 6.48 11.76
C ILE A 16 0.79 5.52 11.54
N LEU A 17 1.02 5.12 10.28
CA LEU A 17 2.13 4.25 9.92
C LEU A 17 3.48 4.89 10.22
N ALA A 18 3.62 6.20 9.94
CA ALA A 18 4.82 6.95 10.25
C ALA A 18 5.14 6.91 11.75
N GLU A 19 4.14 7.14 12.61
CA GLU A 19 4.33 7.06 14.06
C GLU A 19 4.77 5.65 14.48
N THR A 20 4.15 4.63 13.91
CA THR A 20 4.50 3.23 14.18
C THR A 20 5.95 2.93 13.79
N LEU A 21 6.39 3.40 12.62
CA LEU A 21 7.76 3.16 12.15
C LEU A 21 8.79 3.95 12.95
N LYS A 22 8.45 5.13 13.45
CA LYS A 22 9.33 5.90 14.35
C LYS A 22 9.58 5.16 15.66
N ASP A 23 8.58 4.41 16.13
CA ASP A 23 8.68 3.61 17.34
C ASP A 23 9.31 2.24 17.10
N ASN A 24 9.54 1.86 15.83
CA ASN A 24 10.05 0.54 15.43
C ASN A 24 11.11 0.69 14.34
N LEU A 25 12.26 1.23 14.70
CA LEU A 25 13.34 1.60 13.76
C LEU A 25 13.96 0.41 13.03
N ASN A 26 13.78 -0.79 13.53
CA ASN A 26 14.32 -2.02 12.93
C ASN A 26 13.38 -2.69 11.92
N VAL A 27 12.18 -2.16 11.77
CA VAL A 27 11.16 -2.73 10.88
C VAL A 27 11.34 -2.17 9.47
N VAL A 28 11.32 -3.06 8.47
CA VAL A 28 11.24 -2.72 7.05
C VAL A 28 9.90 -3.18 6.52
N ILE A 29 9.20 -2.29 5.86
CA ILE A 29 7.91 -2.60 5.24
C ILE A 29 7.96 -2.45 3.73
N GLU A 30 7.12 -3.22 3.05
CA GLU A 30 6.80 -3.06 1.64
C GLU A 30 5.42 -2.41 1.54
N LEU A 31 5.36 -1.22 0.95
CA LEU A 31 4.11 -0.55 0.64
C LEU A 31 3.66 -0.97 -0.75
N LYS A 32 2.48 -1.56 -0.83
CA LYS A 32 1.90 -2.04 -2.08
C LYS A 32 0.72 -1.18 -2.45
N SER A 33 0.68 -0.69 -3.68
CA SER A 33 -0.48 -0.01 -4.22
C SER A 33 -1.17 -0.90 -5.24
N HIS A 34 -2.50 -0.90 -5.20
CA HIS A 34 -3.34 -1.78 -6.01
C HIS A 34 -4.34 -0.97 -6.83
N THR A 35 -4.66 -1.47 -8.01
CA THR A 35 -5.70 -0.91 -8.88
C THR A 35 -6.86 -1.88 -9.00
N ASP A 36 -7.99 -1.40 -9.55
CA ASP A 36 -8.99 -2.29 -10.09
C ASP A 36 -8.53 -2.81 -11.47
N TYR A 37 -9.37 -3.60 -12.14
CA TYR A 37 -9.02 -4.20 -13.43
C TYR A 37 -9.26 -3.25 -14.62
N ILE A 38 -9.82 -2.07 -14.40
CA ILE A 38 -10.18 -1.14 -15.49
C ILE A 38 -8.91 -0.52 -16.07
N GLY A 39 -8.78 -0.56 -17.38
CA GLY A 39 -7.60 -0.10 -18.10
C GLY A 39 -6.67 -1.25 -18.46
N SER A 40 -5.50 -0.93 -19.03
CA SER A 40 -4.53 -1.95 -19.40
C SER A 40 -3.65 -2.35 -18.20
N ASP A 41 -3.13 -3.57 -18.23
CA ASP A 41 -2.20 -4.06 -17.21
C ASP A 41 -0.96 -3.16 -17.11
N ALA A 42 -0.41 -2.74 -18.25
CA ALA A 42 0.76 -1.88 -18.29
C ALA A 42 0.50 -0.54 -17.61
N GLN A 43 -0.65 0.09 -17.90
CA GLN A 43 -1.04 1.34 -17.25
C GLN A 43 -1.28 1.17 -15.76
N ASN A 44 -1.95 0.10 -15.36
CA ASN A 44 -2.25 -0.17 -13.96
C ASN A 44 -0.98 -0.47 -13.17
N ASN A 45 -0.03 -1.20 -13.74
CA ASN A 45 1.26 -1.46 -13.11
C ASN A 45 2.03 -0.16 -12.90
N LYS A 46 2.09 0.70 -13.93
CA LYS A 46 2.76 1.99 -13.85
C LYS A 46 2.11 2.91 -12.83
N LEU A 47 0.79 3.03 -12.88
CA LEU A 47 0.02 3.88 -11.97
C LEU A 47 0.18 3.44 -10.52
N SER A 48 0.09 2.13 -10.26
CA SER A 48 0.25 1.60 -8.92
C SER A 48 1.68 1.81 -8.39
N GLN A 49 2.70 1.68 -9.23
CA GLN A 49 4.07 1.97 -8.81
C GLN A 49 4.24 3.43 -8.44
N LEU A 50 3.70 4.35 -9.25
CA LEU A 50 3.75 5.78 -8.94
C LEU A 50 3.04 6.12 -7.63
N ARG A 51 1.92 5.47 -7.34
CA ARG A 51 1.21 5.64 -6.07
C ARG A 51 2.02 5.12 -4.89
N ALA A 52 2.62 3.96 -5.03
CA ALA A 52 3.48 3.39 -3.98
C ALA A 52 4.69 4.30 -3.74
N ASP A 53 5.32 4.80 -4.80
CA ASP A 53 6.44 5.73 -4.70
C ASP A 53 6.03 7.02 -4.00
N ALA A 54 4.84 7.55 -4.27
CA ALA A 54 4.32 8.74 -3.62
C ALA A 54 4.10 8.51 -2.12
N CYS A 55 3.60 7.34 -1.73
CA CYS A 55 3.43 6.99 -0.32
C CYS A 55 4.78 6.92 0.40
N VAL A 56 5.78 6.30 -0.21
CA VAL A 56 7.14 6.23 0.35
C VAL A 56 7.74 7.63 0.48
N ALA A 57 7.61 8.45 -0.55
CA ALA A 57 8.11 9.83 -0.51
C ALA A 57 7.46 10.63 0.62
N TYR A 58 6.16 10.46 0.83
CA TYR A 58 5.46 11.12 1.93
C TYR A 58 6.03 10.68 3.29
N LEU A 59 6.20 9.37 3.51
CA LEU A 59 6.75 8.86 4.76
C LEU A 59 8.17 9.38 5.03
N ILE A 60 9.00 9.44 3.99
CA ILE A 60 10.35 10.01 4.10
C ILE A 60 10.25 11.49 4.52
N SER A 61 9.30 12.24 3.95
CA SER A 61 9.08 13.63 4.32
C SER A 61 8.66 13.81 5.78
N GLN A 62 8.07 12.77 6.37
CA GLN A 62 7.69 12.74 7.78
C GLN A 62 8.80 12.24 8.71
N GLY A 63 9.99 12.03 8.17
CA GLY A 63 11.17 11.67 8.95
C GLY A 63 11.47 10.17 9.03
N ILE A 64 10.80 9.34 8.24
CA ILE A 64 11.05 7.91 8.22
C ILE A 64 12.32 7.62 7.39
N ASP A 65 13.19 6.77 7.92
CA ASP A 65 14.40 6.32 7.22
C ASP A 65 14.01 5.56 5.95
N SER A 66 14.57 5.97 4.81
CA SER A 66 14.30 5.35 3.51
C SER A 66 14.61 3.84 3.49
N GLY A 67 15.54 3.38 4.32
CA GLY A 67 15.86 1.96 4.45
C GLY A 67 14.76 1.11 5.07
N GLN A 68 13.77 1.73 5.71
CA GLN A 68 12.62 1.03 6.25
C GLN A 68 11.50 0.82 5.22
N LEU A 69 11.64 1.36 4.03
CA LEU A 69 10.54 1.48 3.07
C LEU A 69 10.90 0.89 1.71
N VAL A 70 10.00 0.04 1.20
CA VAL A 70 10.05 -0.47 -0.17
C VAL A 70 8.71 -0.15 -0.83
N ALA A 71 8.73 0.44 -2.02
CA ALA A 71 7.53 0.77 -2.78
C ALA A 71 7.28 -0.27 -3.87
N ARG A 72 6.05 -0.79 -3.97
CA ARG A 72 5.71 -1.77 -4.99
C ARG A 72 4.32 -1.54 -5.56
N GLY A 73 4.26 -1.39 -6.89
CA GLY A 73 3.00 -1.34 -7.61
C GLY A 73 2.57 -2.73 -8.02
N MET A 74 1.39 -3.13 -7.58
CA MET A 74 0.84 -4.47 -7.85
C MET A 74 -0.15 -4.49 -9.01
N GLY A 75 -0.57 -3.32 -9.53
CA GLY A 75 -1.63 -3.28 -10.52
C GLY A 75 -2.88 -4.00 -10.00
N GLU A 76 -3.48 -4.84 -10.83
CA GLU A 76 -4.65 -5.64 -10.45
C GLU A 76 -4.30 -7.06 -9.94
N ASN A 77 -3.02 -7.38 -9.77
CA ASN A 77 -2.55 -8.75 -9.57
C ASN A 77 -2.86 -9.35 -8.20
N GLU A 78 -3.20 -8.52 -7.21
CA GLU A 78 -3.61 -9.00 -5.89
C GLU A 78 -5.01 -8.48 -5.56
N PRO A 79 -6.07 -9.15 -6.06
CA PRO A 79 -7.44 -8.75 -5.75
C PRO A 79 -7.72 -8.77 -4.24
N PHE A 80 -8.53 -7.83 -3.79
CA PHE A 80 -8.95 -7.77 -2.39
C PHE A 80 -9.80 -8.99 -2.02
N VAL A 81 -9.57 -9.54 -0.84
CA VAL A 81 -10.39 -10.61 -0.27
C VAL A 81 -11.27 -10.00 0.82
N ILE A 82 -12.57 -10.15 0.69
CA ILE A 82 -13.53 -9.58 1.65
C ILE A 82 -13.31 -10.21 3.02
N GLU A 83 -13.04 -9.38 4.00
CA GLU A 83 -12.84 -9.81 5.40
C GLU A 83 -14.14 -9.80 6.19
N ASN A 84 -14.98 -8.78 5.97
CA ASN A 84 -16.25 -8.62 6.64
C ASN A 84 -17.36 -8.43 5.60
N LYS A 85 -18.44 -9.18 5.76
CA LYS A 85 -19.59 -9.07 4.86
C LYS A 85 -19.98 -7.60 4.63
N ASP A 86 -20.15 -7.23 3.36
CA ASP A 86 -20.57 -5.90 2.95
C ASP A 86 -21.62 -6.03 1.86
N GLY A 87 -22.89 -5.85 2.24
CA GLY A 87 -24.01 -6.06 1.33
C GLY A 87 -24.02 -7.49 0.80
N ARG A 88 -23.89 -7.65 -0.52
CA ARG A 88 -23.83 -8.95 -1.20
C ARG A 88 -22.42 -9.52 -1.27
N LEU A 89 -21.40 -8.76 -0.91
CA LEU A 89 -20.03 -9.23 -0.83
C LEU A 89 -19.87 -10.02 0.47
N LYS A 90 -19.47 -11.27 0.37
CA LYS A 90 -19.38 -12.20 1.51
C LYS A 90 -17.94 -12.37 1.94
N GLU A 91 -17.74 -12.65 3.23
CA GLU A 91 -16.42 -13.00 3.75
C GLU A 91 -15.78 -14.11 2.89
N GLY A 92 -14.53 -13.90 2.49
CA GLY A 92 -13.79 -14.82 1.66
C GLY A 92 -13.93 -14.62 0.15
N ASP A 93 -14.85 -13.74 -0.30
CA ASP A 93 -14.96 -13.44 -1.72
C ASP A 93 -13.69 -12.75 -2.23
N VAL A 94 -13.12 -13.29 -3.32
CA VAL A 94 -11.94 -12.72 -3.97
C VAL A 94 -12.41 -11.86 -5.15
N LEU A 95 -12.10 -10.56 -5.11
CA LEU A 95 -12.64 -9.59 -6.05
C LEU A 95 -11.83 -9.54 -7.36
N THR A 96 -11.76 -10.67 -8.06
CA THR A 96 -11.15 -10.77 -9.38
C THR A 96 -12.01 -10.06 -10.43
N GLU A 97 -11.41 -9.75 -11.58
CA GLU A 97 -12.15 -9.24 -12.74
C GLU A 97 -13.33 -10.14 -13.09
N LYS A 98 -13.09 -11.45 -13.15
CA LYS A 98 -14.12 -12.45 -13.44
C LYS A 98 -15.28 -12.39 -12.45
N TYR A 99 -14.97 -12.28 -11.16
CA TYR A 99 -15.98 -12.15 -10.11
C TYR A 99 -16.80 -10.88 -10.28
N ILE A 100 -16.11 -9.73 -10.46
CA ILE A 100 -16.76 -8.42 -10.56
C ILE A 100 -17.64 -8.31 -11.78
N LYS A 101 -17.21 -8.84 -12.94
CA LYS A 101 -18.00 -8.82 -14.17
C LYS A 101 -19.33 -9.56 -14.05
N LYS A 102 -19.42 -10.52 -13.12
CA LYS A 102 -20.66 -11.28 -12.87
C LYS A 102 -21.61 -10.56 -11.92
N ILE A 103 -21.18 -9.50 -11.28
CA ILE A 103 -22.04 -8.73 -10.37
C ILE A 103 -23.14 -8.05 -11.20
N LYS A 104 -24.37 -8.15 -10.74
CA LYS A 104 -25.55 -7.74 -11.52
C LYS A 104 -25.73 -6.24 -11.60
N PHE A 105 -25.49 -5.50 -10.50
CA PHE A 105 -25.76 -4.06 -10.45
C PHE A 105 -24.49 -3.26 -10.52
N LYS A 106 -24.52 -2.17 -11.32
CA LYS A 106 -23.39 -1.25 -11.50
C LYS A 106 -22.87 -0.70 -10.18
N LYS A 107 -23.77 -0.34 -9.26
CA LYS A 107 -23.42 0.16 -7.93
C LYS A 107 -22.57 -0.86 -7.15
N ASN A 108 -22.94 -2.14 -7.22
CA ASN A 108 -22.21 -3.20 -6.53
C ASN A 108 -20.87 -3.49 -7.19
N LYS A 109 -20.80 -3.38 -8.53
CA LYS A 109 -19.53 -3.50 -9.26
C LYS A 109 -18.55 -2.40 -8.83
N GLU A 110 -19.02 -1.16 -8.76
CA GLU A 110 -18.18 -0.03 -8.36
C GLU A 110 -17.68 -0.19 -6.92
N LYS A 111 -18.53 -0.66 -6.03
CA LYS A 111 -18.13 -0.96 -4.65
C LYS A 111 -16.99 -1.98 -4.60
N ALA A 112 -17.08 -3.06 -5.37
CA ALA A 112 -16.02 -4.06 -5.47
C ALA A 112 -14.73 -3.47 -6.05
N ASN A 113 -14.85 -2.64 -7.09
CA ASN A 113 -13.69 -1.95 -7.67
C ASN A 113 -13.02 -1.02 -6.68
N GLN A 114 -13.79 -0.34 -5.82
CA GLN A 114 -13.24 0.51 -4.78
C GLN A 114 -12.40 -0.27 -3.77
N TYR A 115 -12.83 -1.47 -3.40
CA TYR A 115 -12.04 -2.33 -2.51
C TYR A 115 -10.68 -2.66 -3.12
N ASN A 116 -10.60 -2.85 -4.44
CA ASN A 116 -9.35 -3.14 -5.11
C ASN A 116 -8.41 -1.94 -5.19
N ARG A 117 -8.94 -0.72 -5.25
CA ARG A 117 -8.15 0.52 -5.31
C ARG A 117 -7.68 0.90 -3.91
N ARG A 118 -6.57 0.32 -3.47
CA ARG A 118 -6.08 0.47 -2.10
C ARG A 118 -4.56 0.49 -2.04
N THR A 119 -4.06 0.93 -0.90
CA THR A 119 -2.66 0.78 -0.51
C THR A 119 -2.62 -0.15 0.71
N SER A 120 -1.72 -1.10 0.69
CA SER A 120 -1.50 -2.02 1.80
C SER A 120 -0.02 -2.05 2.15
N PHE A 121 0.34 -2.64 3.29
CA PHE A 121 1.74 -2.82 3.63
C PHE A 121 1.97 -4.21 4.21
N LYS A 122 3.22 -4.66 4.08
CA LYS A 122 3.67 -5.95 4.60
C LYS A 122 5.01 -5.74 5.30
N VAL A 123 5.17 -6.31 6.47
CA VAL A 123 6.46 -6.32 7.17
C VAL A 123 7.38 -7.31 6.47
N LEU A 124 8.53 -6.84 6.00
CA LEU A 124 9.52 -7.68 5.32
C LEU A 124 10.56 -8.24 6.29
N ARG A 125 10.99 -7.42 7.26
CA ARG A 125 12.00 -7.83 8.23
C ARG A 125 11.94 -6.91 9.45
N GLU A 126 12.51 -7.39 10.57
CA GLU A 126 12.51 -6.68 11.84
C GLU A 126 13.94 -6.53 12.43
N ASP A 127 14.95 -6.75 11.60
CA ASP A 127 16.36 -6.72 12.01
C ASP A 127 17.17 -5.63 11.30
N TYR A 128 16.49 -4.64 10.73
CA TYR A 128 17.13 -3.53 10.03
C TYR A 128 17.90 -2.65 11.03
N VAL A 129 19.10 -2.22 10.64
CA VAL A 129 19.91 -1.28 11.43
C VAL A 129 19.93 0.05 10.64
N PRO A 130 19.29 1.11 11.16
CA PRO A 130 19.29 2.40 10.49
C PRO A 130 20.69 2.97 10.34
N ALA A 131 20.95 3.65 9.21
CA ALA A 131 22.25 4.26 8.93
C ALA A 131 22.67 5.26 10.02
N ALA A 132 21.73 6.02 10.57
CA ALA A 132 22.00 6.96 11.66
C ALA A 132 22.51 6.25 12.91
N SER A 133 21.95 5.10 13.26
CA SER A 133 22.39 4.29 14.41
C SER A 133 23.77 3.72 14.18
N MET A 134 24.09 3.27 12.96
CA MET A 134 25.42 2.78 12.57
C MET A 134 26.45 3.91 12.69
N LYS A 135 26.13 5.11 12.24
CA LYS A 135 27.02 6.28 12.33
C LYS A 135 27.31 6.64 13.77
N VAL A 136 26.31 6.67 14.64
CA VAL A 136 26.48 6.96 16.07
C VAL A 136 27.36 5.90 16.72
N ALA A 137 27.17 4.63 16.43
CA ALA A 137 27.98 3.54 16.95
C ALA A 137 29.45 3.66 16.49
N ALA A 138 29.68 4.01 15.22
CA ALA A 138 31.03 4.23 14.69
C ALA A 138 31.71 5.41 15.38
N ASP A 139 31.01 6.50 15.63
CA ASP A 139 31.55 7.69 16.32
C ASP A 139 31.91 7.38 17.76
N LYS A 140 31.15 6.52 18.44
CA LYS A 140 31.44 6.08 19.81
C LYS A 140 32.68 5.21 19.93
N LYS A 141 33.11 4.55 18.85
CA LYS A 141 34.30 3.69 18.81
C LYS A 141 35.59 4.48 18.61
N LYS A 142 35.46 5.73 18.25
CA LYS A 142 36.63 6.63 18.12
C LYS A 142 36.99 7.22 19.47
#